data_5eafc975505cfb1b37f671b1819c1f07
#
_entry.id   5eafc975505cfb1b37f671b1819c1f07
#
_cell.length_a   1.000
_cell.length_b   1.000
_cell.length_c   1.000
_cell.angle_alpha   90.00
_cell.angle_beta   90.00
_cell.angle_gamma   90.00
#
_symmetry.space_group_name_H-M   'P 1'
#
loop_
_entity.id
_entity.type
_entity.pdbx_description
1 polymer ?
#
loop_
_entity_poly.entity_id
_entity_poly.type
_entity_poly.pdbx_seq_one_letter_code
_entity_poly.pdbx_strand_id
1 'polypeptide(L)'
;MPRIATIGFFDGVHRGHRFLFAQLHEHAKHHQLTPTIYTFDRHPKELLTGQAPAMLTTHDERKALLQNYGEVIFLDFAAVQQLTAEQFMCYLKEQEGVETLLMGYDHHFGSDRLKGFHEYEKIARKIGMHIE
;
A
#
# COMPACT_ATOMS: atom_id res chain seq x y z
N MET A 1 7.33 16.45 -4.46
CA MET A 1 6.72 15.80 -5.64
C MET A 1 5.60 14.87 -5.18
N PRO A 2 4.43 14.94 -5.79
CA PRO A 2 3.33 14.06 -5.37
C PRO A 2 3.64 12.61 -5.68
N ARG A 3 2.97 11.71 -4.97
CA ARG A 3 3.23 10.28 -5.02
C ARG A 3 2.08 9.52 -5.66
N ILE A 4 2.43 8.47 -6.39
CA ILE A 4 1.51 7.38 -6.69
C ILE A 4 1.95 6.19 -5.84
N ALA A 5 1.01 5.56 -5.17
CA ALA A 5 1.34 4.57 -4.14
C ALA A 5 0.54 3.30 -4.29
N THR A 6 1.13 2.20 -3.85
CA THR A 6 0.42 0.96 -3.58
C THR A 6 0.78 0.50 -2.16
N ILE A 7 -0.08 -0.30 -1.57
CA ILE A 7 0.05 -0.72 -0.17
C ILE A 7 -0.11 -2.23 -0.08
N GLY A 8 0.76 -2.88 0.66
CA GLY A 8 0.65 -4.30 0.93
C GLY A 8 1.86 -4.81 1.68
N PHE A 9 1.80 -6.06 2.11
CA PHE A 9 2.94 -6.68 2.80
C PHE A 9 4.01 -7.13 1.80
N PHE A 10 3.60 -7.67 0.66
CA PHE A 10 4.47 -8.04 -0.47
C PHE A 10 5.60 -9.00 -0.11
N ASP A 11 5.31 -10.02 0.68
CA ASP A 11 6.31 -11.04 1.00
C ASP A 11 6.61 -11.89 -0.23
N GLY A 12 7.91 -11.99 -0.58
CA GLY A 12 8.38 -12.81 -1.70
C GLY A 12 8.23 -12.21 -3.09
N VAL A 13 7.51 -11.12 -3.26
CA VAL A 13 7.32 -10.43 -4.56
C VAL A 13 7.03 -11.41 -5.71
N HIS A 14 5.85 -12.03 -5.68
CA HIS A 14 5.45 -12.99 -6.71
C HIS A 14 4.92 -12.30 -7.99
N ARG A 15 4.54 -13.11 -9.00
CA ARG A 15 4.14 -12.63 -10.33
C ARG A 15 3.04 -11.55 -10.30
N GLY A 16 2.02 -11.72 -9.47
CA GLY A 16 0.94 -10.73 -9.36
C GLY A 16 1.44 -9.39 -8.85
N HIS A 17 2.38 -9.42 -7.89
CA HIS A 17 3.01 -8.20 -7.39
C HIS A 17 3.82 -7.50 -8.46
N ARG A 18 4.55 -8.26 -9.29
CA ARG A 18 5.35 -7.68 -10.37
C ARG A 18 4.48 -6.94 -11.37
N PHE A 19 3.31 -7.47 -11.69
CA PHE A 19 2.36 -6.80 -12.57
C PHE A 19 1.90 -5.48 -11.95
N LEU A 20 1.54 -5.50 -10.67
CA LEU A 20 1.12 -4.32 -9.94
C LEU A 20 2.23 -3.24 -9.93
N PHE A 21 3.47 -3.65 -9.68
CA PHE A 21 4.60 -2.72 -9.65
C PHE A 21 4.93 -2.16 -11.03
N ALA A 22 4.75 -2.94 -12.09
CA ALA A 22 4.91 -2.45 -13.45
C ALA A 22 3.88 -1.37 -13.76
N GLN A 23 2.63 -1.56 -13.35
CA GLN A 23 1.58 -0.55 -13.48
C GLN A 23 1.91 0.71 -12.68
N LEU A 24 2.42 0.53 -11.47
CA LEU A 24 2.84 1.65 -10.62
C LEU A 24 3.90 2.50 -11.31
N HIS A 25 4.90 1.86 -11.88
CA HIS A 25 5.98 2.54 -12.58
C HIS A 25 5.48 3.28 -13.82
N GLU A 26 4.62 2.63 -14.62
CA GLU A 26 4.04 3.24 -15.82
C GLU A 26 3.21 4.47 -15.50
N HIS A 27 2.32 4.37 -14.53
CA HIS A 27 1.49 5.50 -14.13
C HIS A 27 2.33 6.63 -13.53
N ALA A 28 3.37 6.29 -12.77
CA ALA A 28 4.27 7.28 -12.19
C ALA A 28 4.95 8.09 -13.29
N LYS A 29 5.44 7.40 -14.33
CA LYS A 29 6.12 8.03 -15.45
C LYS A 29 5.17 8.93 -16.24
N HIS A 30 3.94 8.45 -16.51
CA HIS A 30 2.95 9.18 -17.30
C HIS A 30 2.48 10.46 -16.61
N HIS A 31 2.32 10.42 -15.30
CA HIS A 31 1.75 11.54 -14.55
C HIS A 31 2.78 12.32 -13.73
N GLN A 32 4.06 12.02 -13.91
CA GLN A 32 5.16 12.67 -13.20
C GLN A 32 4.99 12.60 -11.68
N LEU A 33 4.68 11.39 -11.20
CA LEU A 33 4.52 11.09 -9.78
C LEU A 33 5.68 10.23 -9.28
N THR A 34 5.96 10.29 -8.00
CA THR A 34 6.98 9.44 -7.38
C THR A 34 6.36 8.08 -7.06
N PRO A 35 6.83 6.97 -7.68
CA PRO A 35 6.30 5.65 -7.34
C PRO A 35 6.73 5.27 -5.93
N THR A 36 5.77 4.91 -5.09
CA THR A 36 6.00 4.63 -3.69
C THR A 36 5.28 3.36 -3.29
N ILE A 37 5.96 2.49 -2.54
CA ILE A 37 5.40 1.24 -2.04
C ILE A 37 5.35 1.32 -0.52
N TYR A 38 4.14 1.29 0.02
CA TYR A 38 3.92 1.24 1.46
C TYR A 38 3.77 -0.22 1.87
N THR A 39 4.60 -0.65 2.77
CA THR A 39 4.55 -1.99 3.33
C THR A 39 4.60 -1.90 4.86
N PHE A 40 4.56 -3.02 5.54
CA PHE A 40 4.47 -3.02 6.99
C PHE A 40 5.72 -3.64 7.60
N ASP A 41 6.13 -3.09 8.74
CA ASP A 41 7.28 -3.58 9.48
C ASP A 41 7.03 -4.96 10.09
N ARG A 42 5.76 -5.30 10.35
CA ARG A 42 5.36 -6.58 10.93
C ARG A 42 4.22 -7.18 10.11
N HIS A 43 4.20 -8.51 10.02
CA HIS A 43 3.12 -9.19 9.33
C HIS A 43 1.81 -9.01 10.11
N PRO A 44 0.67 -8.74 9.43
CA PRO A 44 -0.62 -8.58 10.11
C PRO A 44 -0.98 -9.73 11.05
N LYS A 45 -0.68 -10.97 10.69
CA LYS A 45 -0.97 -12.14 11.52
C LYS A 45 -0.19 -12.14 12.82
N GLU A 46 1.01 -11.57 12.85
CA GLU A 46 1.81 -11.49 14.06
C GLU A 46 1.09 -10.70 15.15
N LEU A 47 0.46 -9.59 14.78
CA LEU A 47 -0.27 -8.75 15.74
C LEU A 47 -1.60 -9.37 16.15
N LEU A 48 -2.23 -10.15 15.29
CA LEU A 48 -3.52 -10.77 15.59
C LEU A 48 -3.38 -12.05 16.41
N THR A 49 -2.31 -12.82 16.20
CA THR A 49 -2.13 -14.14 16.82
C THR A 49 -0.98 -14.21 17.80
N GLY A 50 -0.12 -13.17 17.84
CA GLY A 50 1.09 -13.17 18.66
C GLY A 50 2.23 -14.01 18.10
N GLN A 51 2.05 -14.60 16.92
CA GLN A 51 3.07 -15.44 16.28
C GLN A 51 3.32 -14.98 14.86
N ALA A 52 4.61 -14.78 14.53
CA ALA A 52 4.99 -14.45 13.16
C ALA A 52 4.83 -15.69 12.26
N PRO A 53 4.16 -15.56 11.11
CA PRO A 53 4.09 -16.67 10.16
C PRO A 53 5.44 -16.91 9.51
N ALA A 54 5.59 -18.08 8.89
CA ALA A 54 6.78 -18.35 8.08
C ALA A 54 6.85 -17.35 6.93
N MET A 55 8.00 -16.72 6.77
CA MET A 55 8.20 -15.66 5.78
C MET A 55 9.07 -16.16 4.65
N LEU A 56 8.72 -15.76 3.41
CA LEU A 56 9.54 -16.05 2.22
C LEU A 56 10.78 -15.16 2.19
N THR A 57 10.68 -13.95 2.73
CA THR A 57 11.79 -13.00 2.74
C THR A 57 11.95 -12.39 4.13
N THR A 58 13.16 -11.98 4.46
CA THR A 58 13.41 -11.16 5.63
C THR A 58 12.97 -9.72 5.34
N HIS A 59 12.94 -8.90 6.39
CA HIS A 59 12.65 -7.47 6.24
C HIS A 59 13.60 -6.80 5.26
N ASP A 60 14.90 -7.06 5.40
CA ASP A 60 15.91 -6.44 4.52
C ASP A 60 15.82 -6.95 3.09
N GLU A 61 15.59 -8.25 2.90
CA GLU A 61 15.40 -8.82 1.58
C GLU A 61 14.17 -8.24 0.90
N ARG A 62 13.06 -8.10 1.62
CA ARG A 62 11.84 -7.53 1.09
C ARG A 62 12.06 -6.07 0.67
N LYS A 63 12.74 -5.29 1.50
CA LYS A 63 13.08 -3.91 1.17
C LYS A 63 13.90 -3.83 -0.10
N ALA A 64 14.93 -4.68 -0.22
CA ALA A 64 15.80 -4.69 -1.39
C ALA A 64 15.04 -5.02 -2.66
N LEU A 65 14.12 -6.00 -2.61
CA LEU A 65 13.31 -6.38 -3.75
C LEU A 65 12.36 -5.26 -4.17
N LEU A 66 11.69 -4.65 -3.21
CA LEU A 66 10.71 -3.60 -3.49
C LEU A 66 11.37 -2.31 -3.99
N GLN A 67 12.57 -2.00 -3.57
CA GLN A 67 13.30 -0.81 -4.01
C GLN A 67 13.55 -0.80 -5.52
N ASN A 68 13.51 -1.95 -6.17
CA ASN A 68 13.64 -2.02 -7.63
C ASN A 68 12.45 -1.38 -8.35
N TYR A 69 11.32 -1.17 -7.67
CA TYR A 69 10.08 -0.69 -8.27
C TYR A 69 9.66 0.71 -7.82
N GLY A 70 10.23 1.20 -6.73
CA GLY A 70 9.89 2.52 -6.23
C GLY A 70 10.48 2.78 -4.85
N GLU A 71 10.14 3.92 -4.28
CA GLU A 71 10.51 4.25 -2.91
C GLU A 71 9.72 3.37 -1.95
N VAL A 72 10.38 2.80 -0.95
CA VAL A 72 9.76 1.88 0.00
C VAL A 72 9.61 2.57 1.35
N ILE A 73 8.40 2.61 1.87
CA ILE A 73 8.11 3.18 3.17
C ILE A 73 7.46 2.11 4.04
N PHE A 74 8.05 1.84 5.21
CA PHE A 74 7.51 0.90 6.16
C PHE A 74 6.57 1.60 7.13
N LEU A 75 5.36 1.09 7.25
CA LEU A 75 4.35 1.60 8.15
C LEU A 75 4.23 0.71 9.38
N ASP A 76 3.86 1.31 10.51
CA ASP A 76 3.54 0.57 11.72
C ASP A 76 2.12 0.01 11.59
N PHE A 77 2.03 -1.30 11.39
CA PHE A 77 0.73 -1.96 11.21
C PHE A 77 -0.18 -1.77 12.42
N ALA A 78 0.38 -1.78 13.64
CA ALA A 78 -0.42 -1.62 14.85
C ALA A 78 -1.15 -0.27 14.87
N ALA A 79 -0.51 0.79 14.38
CA ALA A 79 -1.14 2.09 14.28
C ALA A 79 -2.15 2.14 13.14
N VAL A 80 -1.80 1.59 11.99
CA VAL A 80 -2.65 1.63 10.80
C VAL A 80 -3.94 0.83 10.99
N GLN A 81 -3.88 -0.31 11.66
CA GLN A 81 -5.06 -1.17 11.83
C GLN A 81 -6.18 -0.51 12.64
N GLN A 82 -5.88 0.54 13.39
CA GLN A 82 -6.87 1.27 14.17
C GLN A 82 -7.60 2.33 13.34
N LEU A 83 -7.14 2.61 12.14
CA LEU A 83 -7.72 3.63 11.28
C LEU A 83 -8.78 3.03 10.36
N THR A 84 -9.85 3.79 10.11
CA THR A 84 -10.77 3.42 9.04
C THR A 84 -10.09 3.64 7.69
N ALA A 85 -10.66 3.10 6.62
CA ALA A 85 -10.12 3.31 5.28
C ALA A 85 -10.01 4.81 4.96
N GLU A 86 -11.05 5.58 5.27
CA GLU A 86 -11.04 7.02 5.02
C GLU A 86 -9.93 7.73 5.82
N GLN A 87 -9.79 7.40 7.09
CA GLN A 87 -8.74 8.00 7.93
C GLN A 87 -7.35 7.71 7.38
N PHE A 88 -7.12 6.47 6.96
CA PHE A 88 -5.83 6.07 6.39
C PHE A 88 -5.57 6.76 5.06
N MET A 89 -6.57 6.82 4.17
CA MET A 89 -6.43 7.49 2.89
C MET A 89 -6.18 8.99 3.06
N CYS A 90 -6.84 9.62 4.03
CA CYS A 90 -6.58 11.02 4.36
C CYS A 90 -5.15 11.23 4.85
N TYR A 91 -4.65 10.32 5.69
CA TYR A 91 -3.27 10.37 6.15
C TYR A 91 -2.29 10.31 4.98
N LEU A 92 -2.50 9.37 4.06
CA LEU A 92 -1.64 9.24 2.88
C LEU A 92 -1.65 10.51 2.04
N LYS A 93 -2.83 11.08 1.83
CA LYS A 93 -2.94 12.29 1.02
C LYS A 93 -2.30 13.50 1.69
N GLU A 94 -2.62 13.74 2.96
CA GLU A 94 -2.23 14.96 3.64
C GLU A 94 -0.80 14.93 4.19
N GLN A 95 -0.40 13.79 4.74
CA GLN A 95 0.91 13.68 5.39
C GLN A 95 1.99 13.12 4.48
N GLU A 96 1.63 12.26 3.53
CA GLU A 96 2.58 11.59 2.66
C GLU A 96 2.59 12.14 1.23
N GLY A 97 1.62 12.96 0.87
CA GLY A 97 1.55 13.54 -0.46
C GLY A 97 1.09 12.56 -1.54
N VAL A 98 0.34 11.54 -1.17
CA VAL A 98 -0.20 10.56 -2.13
C VAL A 98 -1.38 11.19 -2.88
N GLU A 99 -1.22 11.31 -4.20
CA GLU A 99 -2.24 11.86 -5.07
C GLU A 99 -3.06 10.75 -5.74
N THR A 100 -2.40 9.63 -6.08
CA THR A 100 -3.03 8.49 -6.70
C THR A 100 -2.69 7.22 -5.92
N LEU A 101 -3.71 6.41 -5.64
CA LEU A 101 -3.55 5.12 -4.98
C LEU A 101 -3.88 4.02 -5.97
N LEU A 102 -2.92 3.12 -6.22
CA LEU A 102 -3.09 1.98 -7.09
C LEU A 102 -3.36 0.75 -6.24
N MET A 103 -4.54 0.15 -6.41
CA MET A 103 -4.95 -1.00 -5.62
C MET A 103 -4.82 -2.29 -6.41
N GLY A 104 -4.27 -3.32 -5.78
CA GLY A 104 -4.28 -4.66 -6.34
C GLY A 104 -5.68 -5.27 -6.25
N TYR A 105 -5.85 -6.39 -6.94
CA TYR A 105 -7.15 -7.05 -7.05
C TYR A 105 -7.78 -7.37 -5.68
N ASP A 106 -6.97 -7.87 -4.74
CA ASP A 106 -7.44 -8.27 -3.42
C ASP A 106 -6.99 -7.32 -2.30
N HIS A 107 -6.66 -6.08 -2.64
CA HIS A 107 -6.21 -5.14 -1.64
C HIS A 107 -7.36 -4.66 -0.76
N HIS A 108 -7.18 -4.82 0.54
CA HIS A 108 -8.09 -4.32 1.55
C HIS A 108 -7.29 -3.67 2.68
N PHE A 109 -7.80 -2.57 3.18
CA PHE A 109 -7.21 -1.90 4.34
C PHE A 109 -8.31 -1.17 5.11
N GLY A 110 -7.99 -0.76 6.34
CA GLY A 110 -8.93 -0.05 7.19
C GLY A 110 -9.64 -0.97 8.17
N SER A 111 -9.90 -0.46 9.37
CA SER A 111 -10.56 -1.21 10.44
C SER A 111 -12.02 -1.50 10.15
N ASP A 112 -12.64 -0.74 9.25
CA ASP A 112 -14.04 -0.86 8.85
C ASP A 112 -14.30 -1.94 7.80
N ARG A 113 -13.25 -2.60 7.32
CA ARG A 113 -13.32 -3.78 6.43
C ARG A 113 -14.24 -3.57 5.21
N LEU A 114 -13.93 -2.57 4.41
CA LEU A 114 -14.68 -2.30 3.20
C LEU A 114 -14.67 -3.50 2.25
N LYS A 115 -15.79 -3.71 1.55
CA LYS A 115 -16.01 -4.95 0.79
C LYS A 115 -15.36 -4.97 -0.58
N GLY A 116 -15.02 -3.83 -1.16
CA GLY A 116 -14.42 -3.85 -2.48
C GLY A 116 -13.98 -2.48 -2.98
N PHE A 117 -13.41 -2.49 -4.17
CA PHE A 117 -12.83 -1.31 -4.81
C PHE A 117 -13.81 -0.14 -4.88
N HIS A 118 -15.08 -0.41 -5.15
CA HIS A 118 -16.08 0.64 -5.31
C HIS A 118 -16.23 1.51 -4.05
N GLU A 119 -16.13 0.90 -2.87
CA GLU A 119 -16.23 1.66 -1.62
C GLU A 119 -15.00 2.53 -1.38
N TYR A 120 -13.81 2.03 -1.74
CA TYR A 120 -12.59 2.84 -1.69
C TYR A 120 -12.65 3.99 -2.69
N GLU A 121 -13.24 3.75 -3.86
CA GLU A 121 -13.42 4.78 -4.88
C GLU A 121 -14.31 5.92 -4.39
N LYS A 122 -15.38 5.61 -3.68
CA LYS A 122 -16.26 6.63 -3.09
C LYS A 122 -15.51 7.52 -2.11
N ILE A 123 -14.69 6.91 -1.25
CA ILE A 123 -13.88 7.65 -0.29
C ILE A 123 -12.88 8.54 -1.02
N ALA A 124 -12.21 7.98 -2.03
CA ALA A 124 -11.22 8.72 -2.80
C ALA A 124 -11.82 9.98 -3.44
N ARG A 125 -13.00 9.87 -4.02
CA ARG A 125 -13.72 11.03 -4.59
C ARG A 125 -14.02 12.07 -3.54
N LYS A 126 -14.44 11.64 -2.37
CA LYS A 126 -14.79 12.54 -1.27
C LYS A 126 -13.60 13.37 -0.80
N ILE A 127 -12.43 12.77 -0.72
CA ILE A 127 -11.23 13.43 -0.20
C ILE A 127 -10.34 14.03 -1.31
N GLY A 128 -10.70 13.85 -2.57
CA GLY A 128 -9.94 14.41 -3.68
C GLY A 128 -8.72 13.58 -4.07
N MET A 129 -8.74 12.27 -3.84
CA MET A 129 -7.68 11.36 -4.24
C MET A 129 -8.13 10.56 -5.46
N HIS A 130 -7.18 10.28 -6.36
CA HIS A 130 -7.43 9.41 -7.50
C HIS A 130 -7.11 7.98 -7.11
N ILE A 131 -7.92 7.01 -7.57
CA ILE A 131 -7.73 5.60 -7.27
C ILE A 131 -7.93 4.78 -8.53
N GLU A 132 -7.08 3.78 -8.69
CA GLU A 132 -7.12 2.86 -9.84
C GLU A 132 -6.99 1.41 -9.40
#